data_e2acd39528c9b8ded0956e1249907630
#
_entry.id   e2acd39528c9b8ded0956e1249907630
#
_cell.length_a   1.000
_cell.length_b   1.000
_cell.length_c   1.000
_cell.angle_alpha   90.00
_cell.angle_beta   90.00
_cell.angle_gamma   90.00
#
_symmetry.space_group_name_H-M   'P 1'
#
loop_
_entity.id
_entity.type
_entity.pdbx_description
1 polymer ?
#
loop_
_entity_poly.entity_id
_entity_poly.type
_entity_poly.pdbx_seq_one_letter_code
_entity_poly.pdbx_strand_id
1 'polypeptide(L)'
;RDQTHEIVRTVSFAGDGSGRLPVPYGTEQTPPGEGAGQKIELPLRDAMVDRAFECWIHAGDIARAVDYPYDPPAPRHLHRMIDLAARMLPATLADRRRSGLAALSRDLVAAGAPGRSLRLEIEGEGGGEWFIALDSPGARASAEREVAHLALDGVEFCRLAAGHVSPAEAAAGRGGDREAVRDVLFAAASLSRL
;
A
#
# COMPACT_ATOMS: atom_id res chain seq x y z
N ARG A 1 3.14 -28.59 -0.07
CA ARG A 1 1.69 -28.78 0.22
C ARG A 1 1.40 -28.83 1.71
N ASP A 2 2.20 -29.53 2.52
CA ASP A 2 1.95 -29.71 3.95
C ASP A 2 2.04 -28.41 4.75
N GLN A 3 3.05 -27.56 4.51
CA GLN A 3 3.20 -26.26 5.17
C GLN A 3 2.02 -25.30 4.90
N THR A 4 1.52 -25.27 3.68
CA THR A 4 0.36 -24.41 3.35
C THR A 4 -0.88 -24.86 4.12
N HIS A 5 -1.12 -26.16 4.18
CA HIS A 5 -2.23 -26.71 4.95
C HIS A 5 -2.10 -26.44 6.44
N GLU A 6 -0.89 -26.52 6.98
CA GLU A 6 -0.61 -26.23 8.39
C GLU A 6 -0.84 -24.75 8.73
N ILE A 7 -0.36 -23.83 7.88
CA ILE A 7 -0.60 -22.39 8.04
C ILE A 7 -2.10 -22.09 8.01
N VAL A 8 -2.82 -22.56 6.97
CA VAL A 8 -4.27 -22.33 6.84
C VAL A 8 -5.02 -22.87 8.04
N ARG A 9 -4.69 -24.09 8.49
CA ARG A 9 -5.29 -24.73 9.65
C ARG A 9 -5.02 -23.93 10.93
N THR A 10 -3.78 -23.54 11.17
CA THR A 10 -3.38 -22.78 12.36
C THR A 10 -4.10 -21.44 12.42
N VAL A 11 -4.13 -20.70 11.32
CA VAL A 11 -4.82 -19.40 11.23
C VAL A 11 -6.33 -19.56 11.41
N SER A 12 -6.93 -20.62 10.82
CA SER A 12 -8.37 -20.88 10.95
C SER A 12 -8.80 -21.20 12.38
N PHE A 13 -7.93 -21.84 13.17
CA PHE A 13 -8.22 -22.15 14.56
C PHE A 13 -7.80 -21.07 15.56
N ALA A 14 -7.00 -20.10 15.14
CA ALA A 14 -6.47 -19.08 16.04
C ALA A 14 -7.53 -18.05 16.51
N GLY A 15 -8.69 -17.99 15.85
CA GLY A 15 -9.79 -17.08 16.16
C GLY A 15 -9.52 -15.62 15.73
N ASP A 16 -10.59 -14.81 15.69
CA ASP A 16 -10.55 -13.43 15.17
C ASP A 16 -9.59 -12.49 15.94
N GLY A 17 -9.35 -12.78 17.22
CA GLY A 17 -8.42 -12.00 18.05
C GLY A 17 -6.96 -12.08 17.57
N SER A 18 -6.55 -13.20 17.01
CA SER A 18 -5.18 -13.43 16.56
C SER A 18 -4.80 -12.56 15.35
N GLY A 19 -5.76 -12.16 14.53
CA GLY A 19 -5.53 -11.27 13.41
C GLY A 19 -5.02 -9.87 13.79
N ARG A 20 -5.12 -9.50 15.07
CA ARG A 20 -4.63 -8.22 15.61
C ARG A 20 -3.23 -8.29 16.23
N LEU A 21 -2.67 -9.49 16.36
CA LEU A 21 -1.33 -9.66 16.93
C LEU A 21 -0.31 -8.95 16.03
N PRO A 22 0.57 -8.12 16.61
CA PRO A 22 1.64 -7.50 15.83
C PRO A 22 2.64 -8.56 15.39
N VAL A 23 3.04 -8.52 14.14
CA VAL A 23 4.10 -9.35 13.60
C VAL A 23 5.17 -8.45 12.97
N PRO A 24 6.47 -8.78 13.12
CA PRO A 24 7.53 -8.05 12.46
C PRO A 24 7.31 -8.08 10.94
N TYR A 25 7.41 -6.91 10.31
CA TYR A 25 7.31 -6.74 8.87
C TYR A 25 8.55 -6.03 8.35
N GLY A 26 9.13 -6.55 7.30
CA GLY A 26 10.33 -6.00 6.67
C GLY A 26 11.38 -7.06 6.41
N THR A 27 12.22 -6.80 5.43
CA THR A 27 13.30 -7.71 5.06
C THR A 27 14.43 -7.68 6.10
N GLU A 28 14.87 -8.83 6.59
CA GLU A 28 16.09 -9.00 7.41
C GLU A 28 17.41 -8.72 6.64
N GLN A 29 17.35 -7.97 5.55
CA GLN A 29 18.49 -7.76 4.64
C GLN A 29 19.26 -6.46 4.91
N THR A 30 19.25 -5.95 6.14
CA THR A 30 20.22 -4.92 6.51
C THR A 30 21.47 -5.64 7.06
N PRO A 31 22.64 -5.48 6.43
CA PRO A 31 23.89 -6.03 6.98
C PRO A 31 24.09 -5.55 8.42
N PRO A 32 24.63 -6.38 9.32
CA PRO A 32 24.91 -5.96 10.68
C PRO A 32 25.97 -4.83 10.64
N GLY A 33 25.53 -3.61 10.98
CA GLY A 33 26.41 -2.43 11.06
C GLY A 33 25.88 -1.13 10.49
N GLU A 34 24.88 -1.16 9.62
CA GLU A 34 24.25 0.09 9.11
C GLU A 34 22.85 0.24 9.71
N GLY A 35 22.68 1.25 10.52
CA GLY A 35 21.54 1.76 11.25
C GLY A 35 20.31 0.88 11.29
N ALA A 36 19.91 0.45 12.46
CA ALA A 36 18.72 -0.38 12.69
C ALA A 36 17.51 0.21 11.95
N GLY A 37 17.20 -0.35 10.78
CA GLY A 37 15.98 -0.04 10.06
C GLY A 37 14.81 -0.21 11.03
N GLN A 38 13.94 0.78 11.09
CA GLN A 38 12.79 0.74 11.98
C GLN A 38 11.96 -0.49 11.63
N LYS A 39 11.94 -1.50 12.52
CA LYS A 39 11.09 -2.68 12.35
C LYS A 39 9.66 -2.20 12.33
N ILE A 40 9.03 -2.29 11.17
CA ILE A 40 7.60 -2.02 11.04
C ILE A 40 6.87 -3.24 11.57
N GLU A 41 5.88 -3.04 12.41
CA GLU A 41 4.99 -4.10 12.85
C GLU A 41 3.63 -3.95 12.15
N LEU A 42 3.15 -5.04 11.57
CA LEU A 42 1.80 -5.11 11.01
C LEU A 42 0.94 -6.06 11.84
N PRO A 43 -0.37 -5.82 11.94
CA PRO A 43 -1.30 -6.83 12.40
C PRO A 43 -1.16 -8.10 11.54
N LEU A 44 -1.21 -9.28 12.16
CA LEU A 44 -1.08 -10.56 11.45
C LEU A 44 -2.02 -10.65 10.24
N ARG A 45 -3.26 -10.17 10.35
CA ARG A 45 -4.21 -10.13 9.24
C ARG A 45 -3.71 -9.32 8.05
N ASP A 46 -3.02 -8.19 8.31
CA ASP A 46 -2.49 -7.30 7.28
C ASP A 46 -1.24 -7.93 6.65
N ALA A 47 -0.38 -8.57 7.44
CA ALA A 47 0.75 -9.36 6.93
C ALA A 47 0.28 -10.55 6.05
N MET A 48 -0.86 -11.17 6.37
CA MET A 48 -1.45 -12.22 5.52
C MET A 48 -2.02 -11.67 4.22
N VAL A 49 -2.61 -10.47 4.24
CA VAL A 49 -3.08 -9.78 3.02
C VAL A 49 -1.89 -9.43 2.13
N ASP A 50 -0.82 -8.92 2.71
CA ASP A 50 0.42 -8.61 2.00
C ASP A 50 1.02 -9.86 1.35
N ARG A 51 1.14 -10.96 2.10
CA ARG A 51 1.60 -12.24 1.54
C ARG A 51 0.73 -12.75 0.40
N ALA A 52 -0.59 -12.58 0.50
CA ALA A 52 -1.51 -12.95 -0.58
C ALA A 52 -1.32 -12.05 -1.81
N PHE A 53 -1.06 -10.75 -1.61
CA PHE A 53 -0.72 -9.81 -2.65
C PHE A 53 0.55 -10.23 -3.39
N GLU A 54 1.64 -10.50 -2.67
CA GLU A 54 2.91 -10.96 -3.26
C GLU A 54 2.74 -12.25 -4.07
N CYS A 55 2.02 -13.24 -3.50
CA CYS A 55 1.75 -14.49 -4.22
C CYS A 55 0.96 -14.25 -5.51
N TRP A 56 -0.03 -13.36 -5.50
CA TRP A 56 -0.80 -13.03 -6.70
C TRP A 56 0.05 -12.33 -7.76
N ILE A 57 0.84 -11.33 -7.36
CA ILE A 57 1.70 -10.59 -8.29
C ILE A 57 2.71 -11.53 -8.95
N HIS A 58 3.44 -12.33 -8.19
CA HIS A 58 4.44 -13.26 -8.74
C HIS A 58 3.82 -14.38 -9.57
N ALA A 59 2.64 -14.89 -9.19
CA ALA A 59 1.91 -15.84 -10.02
C ALA A 59 1.49 -15.23 -11.37
N GLY A 60 1.11 -13.94 -11.38
CA GLY A 60 0.82 -13.18 -12.58
C GLY A 60 2.06 -13.00 -13.48
N ASP A 61 3.24 -12.82 -12.91
CA ASP A 61 4.50 -12.74 -13.66
C ASP A 61 4.84 -14.07 -14.36
N ILE A 62 4.68 -15.18 -13.63
CA ILE A 62 4.89 -16.52 -14.18
C ILE A 62 3.87 -16.78 -15.31
N ALA A 63 2.59 -16.48 -15.06
CA ALA A 63 1.52 -16.68 -16.03
C ALA A 63 1.79 -15.91 -17.33
N ARG A 64 2.22 -14.65 -17.20
CA ARG A 64 2.60 -13.81 -18.35
C ARG A 64 3.79 -14.38 -19.12
N ALA A 65 4.80 -14.90 -18.41
CA ALA A 65 5.99 -15.46 -19.03
C ALA A 65 5.72 -16.73 -19.87
N VAL A 66 4.63 -17.45 -19.57
CA VAL A 66 4.24 -18.69 -20.25
C VAL A 66 2.93 -18.54 -21.04
N ASP A 67 2.45 -17.31 -21.24
CA ASP A 67 1.20 -16.98 -21.93
C ASP A 67 -0.02 -17.76 -21.38
N TYR A 68 -0.11 -17.85 -20.06
CA TYR A 68 -1.22 -18.51 -19.38
C TYR A 68 -2.25 -17.49 -18.89
N PRO A 69 -3.55 -17.70 -19.11
CA PRO A 69 -4.58 -16.80 -18.62
C PRO A 69 -4.57 -16.78 -17.08
N TYR A 70 -4.57 -15.57 -16.50
CA TYR A 70 -4.53 -15.39 -15.07
C TYR A 70 -5.44 -14.24 -14.66
N ASP A 71 -6.52 -14.57 -13.99
CA ASP A 71 -7.54 -13.63 -13.57
C ASP A 71 -7.12 -12.85 -12.32
N PRO A 72 -7.62 -11.62 -12.14
CA PRO A 72 -7.45 -10.88 -10.90
C PRO A 72 -8.13 -11.59 -9.72
N PRO A 73 -7.75 -11.29 -8.47
CA PRO A 73 -8.41 -11.84 -7.30
C PRO A 73 -9.89 -11.46 -7.25
N ALA A 74 -10.70 -12.27 -6.56
CA ALA A 74 -12.08 -11.89 -6.31
C ALA A 74 -12.18 -10.49 -5.68
N PRO A 75 -13.22 -9.68 -6.01
CA PRO A 75 -13.33 -8.27 -5.63
C PRO A 75 -13.07 -7.98 -4.15
N ARG A 76 -13.58 -8.84 -3.26
CA ARG A 76 -13.36 -8.71 -1.81
C ARG A 76 -11.89 -8.84 -1.38
N HIS A 77 -11.10 -9.63 -2.10
CA HIS A 77 -9.67 -9.81 -1.83
C HIS A 77 -8.86 -8.67 -2.40
N LEU A 78 -9.19 -8.26 -3.63
CA LEU A 78 -8.61 -7.10 -4.27
C LEU A 78 -8.81 -5.84 -3.42
N HIS A 79 -10.03 -5.61 -2.92
CA HIS A 79 -10.33 -4.51 -2.01
C HIS A 79 -9.45 -4.50 -0.76
N ARG A 80 -9.19 -5.66 -0.14
CA ARG A 80 -8.32 -5.75 1.04
C ARG A 80 -6.87 -5.42 0.74
N MET A 81 -6.37 -5.82 -0.43
CA MET A 81 -5.02 -5.50 -0.88
C MET A 81 -4.87 -3.99 -1.13
N ILE A 82 -5.86 -3.39 -1.81
CA ILE A 82 -5.93 -1.96 -2.06
C ILE A 82 -6.02 -1.18 -0.73
N ASP A 83 -6.90 -1.60 0.18
CA ASP A 83 -7.07 -0.97 1.49
C ASP A 83 -5.77 -0.98 2.30
N LEU A 84 -5.06 -2.11 2.32
CA LEU A 84 -3.76 -2.19 2.99
C LEU A 84 -2.77 -1.22 2.37
N ALA A 85 -2.61 -1.22 1.05
CA ALA A 85 -1.71 -0.32 0.34
C ALA A 85 -2.06 1.15 0.60
N ALA A 86 -3.35 1.54 0.52
CA ALA A 86 -3.81 2.89 0.79
C ALA A 86 -3.49 3.35 2.23
N ARG A 87 -3.67 2.48 3.22
CA ARG A 87 -3.33 2.77 4.63
C ARG A 87 -1.83 2.94 4.86
N MET A 88 -0.97 2.33 4.04
CA MET A 88 0.49 2.45 4.14
C MET A 88 1.02 3.74 3.51
N LEU A 89 0.30 4.35 2.56
CA LEU A 89 0.77 5.53 1.82
C LEU A 89 1.22 6.71 2.70
N PRO A 90 0.52 7.10 3.78
CA PRO A 90 0.97 8.24 4.60
C PRO A 90 2.34 8.01 5.24
N ALA A 91 2.63 6.79 5.71
CA ALA A 91 3.92 6.43 6.27
C ALA A 91 5.00 6.43 5.19
N THR A 92 4.72 5.83 4.04
CA THR A 92 5.63 5.77 2.88
C THR A 92 5.96 7.19 2.36
N LEU A 93 4.98 8.10 2.31
CA LEU A 93 5.22 9.51 1.99
C LEU A 93 6.20 10.17 2.96
N ALA A 94 6.03 9.93 4.26
CA ALA A 94 6.93 10.46 5.28
C ALA A 94 8.35 9.89 5.14
N ASP A 95 8.48 8.60 4.84
CA ASP A 95 9.77 7.95 4.62
C ASP A 95 10.50 8.51 3.39
N ARG A 96 9.78 8.68 2.30
CA ARG A 96 10.33 9.30 1.07
C ARG A 96 10.84 10.72 1.32
N ARG A 97 10.12 11.50 2.15
CA ARG A 97 10.56 12.85 2.53
C ARG A 97 11.82 12.82 3.38
N ARG A 98 11.88 11.91 4.37
CA ARG A 98 13.09 11.73 5.20
C ARG A 98 14.31 11.32 4.38
N SER A 99 14.10 10.54 3.33
CA SER A 99 15.15 10.10 2.40
C SER A 99 15.48 11.12 1.30
N GLY A 100 14.87 12.31 1.31
CA GLY A 100 15.08 13.34 0.29
C GLY A 100 14.50 13.02 -1.10
N LEU A 101 13.64 11.98 -1.18
CA LEU A 101 13.01 11.53 -2.42
C LEU A 101 11.67 12.22 -2.73
N ALA A 102 11.19 13.05 -1.82
CA ALA A 102 10.00 13.88 -2.00
C ALA A 102 10.22 15.23 -1.31
N ALA A 103 9.48 16.25 -1.73
CA ALA A 103 9.53 17.56 -1.11
C ALA A 103 9.10 17.49 0.37
N LEU A 104 9.76 18.28 1.22
CA LEU A 104 9.34 18.40 2.61
C LEU A 104 7.92 18.98 2.68
N SER A 105 7.09 18.42 3.55
CA SER A 105 5.78 19.03 3.82
C SER A 105 6.00 20.43 4.41
N ARG A 106 5.32 21.43 3.84
CA ARG A 106 5.40 22.80 4.31
C ARG A 106 4.81 22.98 5.69
N ASP A 107 3.81 22.14 6.01
CA ASP A 107 3.06 22.19 7.26
C ASP A 107 3.02 20.79 7.90
N LEU A 108 3.91 20.55 8.85
CA LEU A 108 3.81 19.35 9.68
C LEU A 108 2.60 19.51 10.62
N VAL A 109 1.71 18.54 10.59
CA VAL A 109 0.47 18.53 11.38
C VAL A 109 0.59 17.49 12.48
N ALA A 110 0.15 17.87 13.70
CA ALA A 110 0.13 16.95 14.82
C ALA A 110 -0.80 15.75 14.56
N ALA A 111 -0.50 14.62 15.19
CA ALA A 111 -1.35 13.44 15.10
C ALA A 111 -2.79 13.75 15.53
N GLY A 112 -3.77 13.31 14.75
CA GLY A 112 -5.18 13.57 14.95
C GLY A 112 -5.68 14.95 14.50
N ALA A 113 -4.78 15.91 14.21
CA ALA A 113 -5.19 17.20 13.66
C ALA A 113 -5.54 17.11 12.18
N PRO A 114 -6.46 17.95 11.65
CA PRO A 114 -6.81 17.96 10.24
C PRO A 114 -5.63 18.38 9.36
N GLY A 115 -5.23 17.53 8.43
CA GLY A 115 -4.18 17.79 7.44
C GLY A 115 -4.72 17.81 6.01
N ARG A 116 -3.90 18.25 5.06
CA ARG A 116 -4.22 18.17 3.63
C ARG A 116 -4.38 16.70 3.25
N SER A 117 -5.32 16.43 2.36
CA SER A 117 -5.67 15.09 1.93
C SER A 117 -5.65 14.99 0.40
N LEU A 118 -5.23 13.82 -0.10
CA LEU A 118 -5.51 13.41 -1.45
C LEU A 118 -6.64 12.39 -1.42
N ARG A 119 -7.66 12.57 -2.25
CA ARG A 119 -8.70 11.57 -2.49
C ARG A 119 -8.18 10.57 -3.51
N LEU A 120 -8.01 9.33 -3.07
CA LEU A 120 -7.66 8.19 -3.91
C LEU A 120 -8.96 7.43 -4.22
N GLU A 121 -9.36 7.44 -5.47
CA GLU A 121 -10.51 6.71 -5.99
C GLU A 121 -10.01 5.52 -6.80
N ILE A 122 -10.40 4.33 -6.40
CA ILE A 122 -10.06 3.12 -7.13
C ILE A 122 -11.34 2.60 -7.80
N GLU A 123 -11.29 2.57 -9.12
CA GLU A 123 -12.39 2.14 -9.97
C GLU A 123 -12.46 0.63 -10.12
N GLY A 124 -13.62 0.13 -10.55
CA GLY A 124 -13.85 -1.29 -10.84
C GLY A 124 -14.27 -2.11 -9.63
N GLU A 125 -14.35 -3.42 -9.84
CA GLU A 125 -14.74 -4.38 -8.81
C GLU A 125 -13.68 -4.45 -7.69
N GLY A 126 -14.12 -4.30 -6.45
CA GLY A 126 -13.21 -4.24 -5.30
C GLY A 126 -12.60 -2.86 -5.04
N GLY A 127 -12.98 -1.87 -5.84
CA GLY A 127 -12.58 -0.48 -5.66
C GLY A 127 -13.20 0.20 -4.44
N GLY A 128 -12.98 1.51 -4.33
CA GLY A 128 -13.46 2.33 -3.22
C GLY A 128 -12.78 3.69 -3.20
N GLU A 129 -13.00 4.42 -2.11
CA GLU A 129 -12.46 5.76 -1.92
C GLU A 129 -11.68 5.84 -0.59
N TRP A 130 -10.50 6.42 -0.64
CA TRP A 130 -9.63 6.64 0.52
C TRP A 130 -9.13 8.07 0.54
N PHE A 131 -9.06 8.66 1.73
CA PHE A 131 -8.40 9.96 1.93
C PHE A 131 -7.01 9.74 2.51
N ILE A 132 -5.99 10.11 1.75
CA ILE A 132 -4.57 9.91 2.09
C ILE A 132 -4.03 11.17 2.75
N ALA A 133 -3.55 11.05 3.99
CA ALA A 133 -2.92 12.16 4.69
C ALA A 133 -1.59 12.54 4.05
N LEU A 134 -1.47 13.81 3.64
CA LEU A 134 -0.31 14.30 2.92
C LEU A 134 0.77 14.91 3.83
N ASP A 135 0.40 15.49 4.96
CA ASP A 135 1.31 16.31 5.77
C ASP A 135 2.09 15.48 6.80
N SER A 136 1.40 14.58 7.48
CA SER A 136 2.00 13.68 8.49
C SER A 136 1.26 12.35 8.50
N PRO A 137 1.91 11.21 8.81
CA PRO A 137 1.24 9.90 8.84
C PRO A 137 0.08 9.80 9.81
N GLY A 138 0.16 10.54 10.93
CA GLY A 138 -0.88 10.59 11.96
C GLY A 138 -1.91 11.69 11.77
N ALA A 139 -1.82 12.52 10.72
CA ALA A 139 -2.82 13.56 10.46
C ALA A 139 -4.17 12.95 10.08
N ARG A 140 -5.26 13.62 10.45
CA ARG A 140 -6.60 13.22 10.05
C ARG A 140 -6.86 13.67 8.62
N ALA A 141 -6.96 12.72 7.72
CA ALA A 141 -7.39 12.94 6.34
C ALA A 141 -8.90 13.01 6.23
N SER A 142 -9.42 13.88 5.38
CA SER A 142 -10.86 14.03 5.14
C SER A 142 -11.16 14.74 3.82
N ALA A 143 -12.40 14.61 3.33
CA ALA A 143 -12.89 15.34 2.16
C ALA A 143 -12.83 16.87 2.32
N GLU A 144 -13.01 17.38 3.54
CA GLU A 144 -12.98 18.84 3.81
C GLU A 144 -11.61 19.47 3.56
N ARG A 145 -10.56 18.65 3.58
CA ARG A 145 -9.17 19.07 3.38
C ARG A 145 -8.57 18.48 2.11
N GLU A 146 -9.41 18.03 1.17
CA GLU A 146 -8.97 17.53 -0.13
C GLU A 146 -8.31 18.66 -0.93
N VAL A 147 -7.09 18.40 -1.38
CA VAL A 147 -6.30 19.30 -2.24
C VAL A 147 -5.99 18.68 -3.59
N ALA A 148 -6.14 17.36 -3.70
CA ALA A 148 -5.87 16.62 -4.92
C ALA A 148 -6.77 15.38 -5.02
N HIS A 149 -6.97 14.93 -6.24
CA HIS A 149 -7.72 13.71 -6.58
C HIS A 149 -6.91 12.84 -7.54
N LEU A 150 -6.94 11.54 -7.31
CA LEU A 150 -6.28 10.53 -8.13
C LEU A 150 -7.25 9.36 -8.31
N ALA A 151 -7.58 9.03 -9.56
CA ALA A 151 -8.43 7.89 -9.91
C ALA A 151 -7.63 6.86 -10.72
N LEU A 152 -7.73 5.57 -10.38
CA LEU A 152 -7.02 4.46 -11.01
C LEU A 152 -7.90 3.22 -11.06
N ASP A 153 -7.67 2.35 -12.05
CA ASP A 153 -8.19 0.98 -12.00
C ASP A 153 -7.54 0.18 -10.86
N GLY A 154 -8.30 -0.74 -10.23
CA GLY A 154 -7.83 -1.48 -9.07
C GLY A 154 -6.65 -2.41 -9.35
N VAL A 155 -6.62 -3.06 -10.50
CA VAL A 155 -5.49 -3.93 -10.91
C VAL A 155 -4.27 -3.09 -11.26
N GLU A 156 -4.48 -1.95 -11.91
CA GLU A 156 -3.41 -1.01 -12.23
C GLU A 156 -2.78 -0.41 -10.98
N PHE A 157 -3.59 -0.02 -10.00
CA PHE A 157 -3.08 0.43 -8.70
C PHE A 157 -2.24 -0.64 -8.00
N CYS A 158 -2.68 -1.90 -8.02
CA CYS A 158 -1.89 -3.00 -7.47
C CYS A 158 -0.58 -3.22 -8.23
N ARG A 159 -0.57 -3.10 -9.56
CA ARG A 159 0.66 -3.18 -10.36
C ARG A 159 1.61 -2.02 -10.09
N LEU A 160 1.08 -0.82 -9.88
CA LEU A 160 1.87 0.33 -9.45
C LEU A 160 2.49 0.06 -8.07
N ALA A 161 1.72 -0.45 -7.11
CA ALA A 161 2.19 -0.80 -5.77
C ALA A 161 3.25 -1.91 -5.78
N ALA A 162 3.16 -2.83 -6.73
CA ALA A 162 4.17 -3.88 -6.96
C ALA A 162 5.41 -3.40 -7.74
N GLY A 163 5.43 -2.14 -8.20
CA GLY A 163 6.53 -1.61 -9.01
C GLY A 163 6.55 -2.08 -10.47
N HIS A 164 5.49 -2.72 -10.95
CA HIS A 164 5.36 -3.22 -12.33
C HIS A 164 4.92 -2.14 -13.33
N VAL A 165 4.38 -1.04 -12.83
CA VAL A 165 4.01 0.14 -13.61
C VAL A 165 4.72 1.32 -12.98
N SER A 166 5.36 2.15 -13.80
CA SER A 166 6.00 3.36 -13.27
C SER A 166 4.95 4.43 -12.96
N PRO A 167 5.21 5.35 -12.00
CA PRO A 167 4.32 6.48 -11.71
C PRO A 167 4.02 7.38 -12.91
N ALA A 168 4.90 7.40 -13.91
CA ALA A 168 4.72 8.19 -15.13
C ALA A 168 3.78 7.51 -16.14
N GLU A 169 3.78 6.18 -16.14
CA GLU A 169 3.00 5.33 -17.06
C GLU A 169 1.60 5.04 -16.53
N ALA A 170 1.39 5.16 -15.21
CA ALA A 170 0.09 4.89 -14.62
C ALA A 170 -1.01 5.73 -15.27
N ALA A 171 -2.01 5.04 -15.85
CA ALA A 171 -3.15 5.64 -16.53
C ALA A 171 -4.15 6.18 -15.50
N ALA A 172 -3.84 7.32 -14.90
CA ALA A 172 -4.59 7.89 -13.80
C ALA A 172 -5.37 9.14 -14.19
N GLY A 173 -6.62 9.21 -13.76
CA GLY A 173 -7.36 10.46 -13.67
C GLY A 173 -6.78 11.33 -12.56
N ARG A 174 -6.42 12.58 -12.87
CA ARG A 174 -5.68 13.45 -11.95
C ARG A 174 -6.34 14.82 -11.83
N GLY A 175 -6.46 15.33 -10.60
CA GLY A 175 -6.99 16.67 -10.34
C GLY A 175 -6.31 17.33 -9.13
N GLY A 176 -6.33 18.67 -9.09
CA GLY A 176 -5.82 19.44 -7.97
C GLY A 176 -4.29 19.59 -7.93
N ASP A 177 -3.70 19.50 -6.75
CA ASP A 177 -2.27 19.69 -6.50
C ASP A 177 -1.42 18.61 -7.19
N ARG A 178 -0.69 19.02 -8.23
CA ARG A 178 0.13 18.13 -9.06
C ARG A 178 1.30 17.51 -8.29
N GLU A 179 1.84 18.23 -7.32
CA GLU A 179 2.94 17.72 -6.50
C GLU A 179 2.44 16.61 -5.56
N ALA A 180 1.28 16.83 -4.93
CA ALA A 180 0.64 15.81 -4.10
C ALA A 180 0.30 14.54 -4.90
N VAL A 181 -0.26 14.69 -6.11
CA VAL A 181 -0.53 13.55 -7.00
C VAL A 181 0.74 12.79 -7.33
N ARG A 182 1.79 13.49 -7.75
CA ARG A 182 3.08 12.89 -8.07
C ARG A 182 3.66 12.15 -6.86
N ASP A 183 3.68 12.78 -5.70
CA ASP A 183 4.27 12.21 -4.50
C ASP A 183 3.53 10.95 -4.05
N VAL A 184 2.19 10.91 -4.16
CA VAL A 184 1.39 9.71 -3.85
C VAL A 184 1.64 8.60 -4.87
N LEU A 185 1.73 8.88 -6.17
CA LEU A 185 2.08 7.86 -7.18
C LEU A 185 3.46 7.25 -6.92
N PHE A 186 4.46 8.08 -6.61
CA PHE A 186 5.79 7.59 -6.26
C PHE A 186 5.82 6.85 -4.92
N ALA A 187 5.01 7.25 -3.95
CA ALA A 187 4.86 6.52 -2.70
C ALA A 187 4.23 5.14 -2.94
N ALA A 188 3.18 5.07 -3.76
CA ALA A 188 2.56 3.80 -4.13
C ALA A 188 3.59 2.86 -4.78
N ALA A 189 4.35 3.33 -5.78
CA ALA A 189 5.39 2.53 -6.42
C ALA A 189 6.58 2.16 -5.51
N SER A 190 6.65 2.72 -4.31
CA SER A 190 7.70 2.40 -3.33
C SER A 190 7.27 1.31 -2.35
N LEU A 191 5.98 0.91 -2.32
CA LEU A 191 5.45 -0.10 -1.40
C LEU A 191 6.09 -1.48 -1.63
N SER A 192 6.47 -1.81 -2.85
CA SER A 192 7.14 -3.08 -3.19
C SER A 192 8.57 -3.22 -2.67
N ARG A 193 9.11 -2.18 -2.05
CA ARG A 193 10.48 -2.18 -1.50
C ARG A 193 10.50 -2.23 0.03
N LEU A 194 9.34 -2.35 0.63
CA LEU A 194 9.15 -2.55 2.06
C LEU A 194 9.10 -4.05 2.34
#